data_1a4f071c0bae893667d57ca4a387e2cc
#
_entry.id   1a4f071c0bae893667d57ca4a387e2cc
#
_cell.length_a   1.000
_cell.length_b   1.000
_cell.length_c   1.000
_cell.angle_alpha   90.00
_cell.angle_beta   90.00
_cell.angle_gamma   90.00
#
_symmetry.space_group_name_H-M   'P 1'
#
loop_
_entity.id
_entity.type
_entity.pdbx_description
1 polymer ?
#
loop_
_entity_poly.entity_id
_entity_poly.type
_entity_poly.pdbx_seq_one_letter_code
_entity_poly.pdbx_strand_id
1 'polypeptide(L)'
;MLILLEAATVVAGLLYGLKPVYMIPVCIAAFCCIPSLVRAQFEFMDKQKRFNDVDIYIHQMLNSFQRIPKINQALDDTSRVVNGRMRECVIEAAERIRHGRSSTIYEDGLEVVEDEYRTARISTLNKFLVNVEKQGGQYQGALYILQKDFDRWVKRVYKFQAKVKRTRTDILFGIIISFVLGGASAIMAIVFSKSGGADAGINMDITSDITYQISSVIFFIACLVFFTYTQKKYNGDWLDRERTDTQIMKDYDMAFKADISKRRREALIVCIFFVIIAAIFMLLGGFMVYVGLYILVGAVFILFTPDISRRSAFKRCVNDVHNAFSEWLRDVALNLQQDTLRNSIKSSYDNCPAILKASLAQFIKELDETPGAVEPYYHFLSEFKILEISSTVR
;
A
#
# COMPACT_ATOMS: atom_id res chain seq x y z
N MET A 1 24.07 9.18 4.90
CA MET A 1 23.19 8.12 5.42
C MET A 1 23.90 6.78 5.54
N LEU A 2 24.61 6.30 4.51
CA LEU A 2 25.39 5.06 4.50
C LEU A 2 26.42 4.99 5.64
N ILE A 3 27.34 5.96 5.66
CA ILE A 3 28.41 6.05 6.67
C ILE A 3 27.85 6.19 8.09
N LEU A 4 26.70 6.90 8.25
CA LEU A 4 26.04 7.05 9.55
C LEU A 4 25.43 5.75 10.07
N LEU A 5 24.84 4.93 9.20
CA LEU A 5 24.26 3.64 9.60
C LEU A 5 25.36 2.66 10.00
N GLU A 6 26.43 2.59 9.22
CA GLU A 6 27.58 1.73 9.53
C GLU A 6 28.32 2.20 10.79
N ALA A 7 28.55 3.50 10.93
CA ALA A 7 29.13 4.05 12.15
C ALA A 7 28.26 3.76 13.38
N ALA A 8 26.95 3.91 13.26
CA ALA A 8 26.02 3.59 14.35
C ALA A 8 26.04 2.09 14.72
N THR A 9 26.14 1.18 13.74
CA THR A 9 26.24 -0.26 13.99
C THR A 9 27.55 -0.62 14.67
N VAL A 10 28.67 0.01 14.26
CA VAL A 10 29.98 -0.19 14.90
C VAL A 10 29.97 0.33 16.34
N VAL A 11 29.48 1.54 16.57
CA VAL A 11 29.38 2.12 17.93
C VAL A 11 28.48 1.26 18.82
N ALA A 12 27.33 0.81 18.33
CA ALA A 12 26.44 -0.08 19.06
C ALA A 12 27.13 -1.43 19.38
N GLY A 13 27.85 -2.02 18.42
CA GLY A 13 28.62 -3.25 18.65
C GLY A 13 29.69 -3.11 19.73
N LEU A 14 30.40 -1.99 19.77
CA LEU A 14 31.36 -1.68 20.82
C LEU A 14 30.69 -1.52 22.20
N LEU A 15 29.52 -0.87 22.27
CA LEU A 15 28.74 -0.75 23.53
C LEU A 15 28.28 -2.10 24.08
N TYR A 16 28.01 -3.07 23.21
CA TYR A 16 27.64 -4.43 23.58
C TYR A 16 28.86 -5.33 23.86
N GLY A 17 30.08 -4.81 23.76
CA GLY A 17 31.30 -5.60 23.96
C GLY A 17 31.50 -6.72 22.93
N LEU A 18 30.98 -6.52 21.70
CA LEU A 18 31.13 -7.51 20.64
C LEU A 18 32.60 -7.57 20.17
N LYS A 19 33.13 -8.78 20.09
CA LYS A 19 34.47 -9.02 19.52
C LYS A 19 34.46 -8.72 18.00
N PRO A 20 35.56 -8.22 17.41
CA PRO A 20 35.63 -7.82 16.00
C PRO A 20 35.14 -8.90 15.01
N VAL A 21 35.39 -10.17 15.31
CA VAL A 21 34.95 -11.31 14.48
C VAL A 21 33.43 -11.39 14.39
N TYR A 22 32.70 -11.10 15.47
CA TYR A 22 31.24 -11.11 15.50
C TYR A 22 30.60 -9.82 14.99
N MET A 23 31.37 -8.72 14.83
CA MET A 23 30.91 -7.50 14.17
C MET A 23 30.81 -7.66 12.64
N ILE A 24 31.67 -8.50 12.04
CA ILE A 24 31.69 -8.70 10.58
C ILE A 24 30.31 -9.08 10.02
N PRO A 25 29.58 -10.11 10.53
CA PRO A 25 28.27 -10.47 10.00
C PRO A 25 27.22 -9.35 10.19
N VAL A 26 27.31 -8.54 11.24
CA VAL A 26 26.42 -7.38 11.45
C VAL A 26 26.66 -6.29 10.41
N CYS A 27 27.95 -5.96 10.14
CA CYS A 27 28.31 -5.00 9.10
C CYS A 27 27.90 -5.48 7.70
N ILE A 28 28.09 -6.76 7.40
CA ILE A 28 27.63 -7.35 6.12
C ILE A 28 26.09 -7.22 6.02
N ALA A 29 25.34 -7.54 7.06
CA ALA A 29 23.88 -7.42 7.08
C ALA A 29 23.46 -5.95 6.91
N ALA A 30 24.13 -5.01 7.59
CA ALA A 30 23.87 -3.58 7.43
C ALA A 30 24.11 -3.14 5.97
N PHE A 31 25.25 -3.53 5.39
CA PHE A 31 25.59 -3.24 4.00
C PHE A 31 24.56 -3.82 3.02
N CYS A 32 24.07 -5.04 3.22
CA CYS A 32 23.02 -5.65 2.41
C CYS A 32 21.66 -4.93 2.53
N CYS A 33 21.34 -4.35 3.70
CA CYS A 33 20.10 -3.60 3.91
C CYS A 33 20.09 -2.22 3.25
N ILE A 34 21.25 -1.62 3.06
CA ILE A 34 21.42 -0.26 2.52
C ILE A 34 20.73 -0.04 1.17
N PRO A 35 20.95 -0.85 0.12
CA PRO A 35 20.31 -0.64 -1.18
C PRO A 35 18.77 -0.65 -1.06
N SER A 36 18.24 -1.53 -0.20
CA SER A 36 16.79 -1.63 0.05
C SER A 36 16.24 -0.38 0.74
N LEU A 37 16.97 0.17 1.73
CA LEU A 37 16.59 1.39 2.44
C LEU A 37 16.65 2.63 1.53
N VAL A 38 17.72 2.75 0.76
CA VAL A 38 17.90 3.85 -0.20
C VAL A 38 16.78 3.83 -1.23
N ARG A 39 16.51 2.68 -1.82
CA ARG A 39 15.41 2.51 -2.78
C ARG A 39 14.07 2.87 -2.17
N ALA A 40 13.76 2.38 -0.97
CA ALA A 40 12.51 2.71 -0.28
C ALA A 40 12.36 4.20 0.00
N GLN A 41 13.47 4.90 0.31
CA GLN A 41 13.47 6.34 0.53
C GLN A 41 13.22 7.12 -0.78
N PHE A 42 13.88 6.75 -1.87
CA PHE A 42 13.64 7.37 -3.19
C PHE A 42 12.22 7.14 -3.68
N GLU A 43 11.70 5.92 -3.57
CA GLU A 43 10.31 5.61 -3.92
C GLU A 43 9.31 6.43 -3.08
N PHE A 44 9.60 6.65 -1.81
CA PHE A 44 8.75 7.47 -0.95
C PHE A 44 8.76 8.95 -1.38
N MET A 45 9.95 9.50 -1.68
CA MET A 45 10.08 10.88 -2.15
C MET A 45 9.41 11.09 -3.52
N ASP A 46 9.58 10.14 -4.44
CA ASP A 46 8.95 10.19 -5.76
C ASP A 46 7.41 10.16 -5.64
N LYS A 47 6.86 9.24 -4.87
CA LYS A 47 5.42 9.17 -4.62
C LYS A 47 4.87 10.45 -3.99
N GLN A 48 5.61 11.03 -3.03
CA GLN A 48 5.23 12.29 -2.40
C GLN A 48 5.21 13.44 -3.41
N LYS A 49 6.23 13.52 -4.27
CA LYS A 49 6.31 14.52 -5.33
C LYS A 49 5.17 14.35 -6.32
N ARG A 50 4.93 13.13 -6.80
CA ARG A 50 3.81 12.84 -7.74
C ARG A 50 2.46 13.21 -7.15
N PHE A 51 2.23 12.96 -5.86
CA PHE A 51 0.99 13.38 -5.19
C PHE A 51 0.86 14.92 -5.17
N ASN A 52 1.92 15.63 -4.81
CA ASN A 52 1.91 17.10 -4.81
C ASN A 52 1.68 17.68 -6.21
N ASP A 53 2.27 17.07 -7.24
CA ASP A 53 2.07 17.48 -8.64
C ASP A 53 0.59 17.34 -9.05
N VAL A 54 -0.05 16.23 -8.66
CA VAL A 54 -1.49 15.99 -8.93
C VAL A 54 -2.37 16.95 -8.13
N ASP A 55 -2.05 17.20 -6.88
CA ASP A 55 -2.78 18.17 -6.03
C ASP A 55 -2.77 19.57 -6.64
N ILE A 56 -1.60 20.05 -7.03
CA ILE A 56 -1.44 21.37 -7.70
C ILE A 56 -2.17 21.38 -9.04
N TYR A 57 -2.04 20.33 -9.85
CA TYR A 57 -2.72 20.22 -11.15
C TYR A 57 -4.24 20.34 -11.02
N ILE A 58 -4.84 19.52 -10.15
CA ILE A 58 -6.29 19.49 -9.95
C ILE A 58 -6.82 20.85 -9.48
N HIS A 59 -6.20 21.44 -8.46
CA HIS A 59 -6.65 22.72 -7.93
C HIS A 59 -6.47 23.86 -8.93
N GLN A 60 -5.37 23.88 -9.66
CA GLN A 60 -5.11 24.93 -10.66
C GLN A 60 -6.05 24.81 -11.86
N MET A 61 -6.28 23.59 -12.37
CA MET A 61 -7.23 23.35 -13.44
C MET A 61 -8.65 23.79 -13.05
N LEU A 62 -9.12 23.42 -11.86
CA LEU A 62 -10.45 23.82 -11.35
C LEU A 62 -10.56 25.33 -11.19
N ASN A 63 -9.57 25.97 -10.56
CA ASN A 63 -9.57 27.41 -10.33
C ASN A 63 -9.54 28.22 -11.64
N SER A 64 -8.76 27.78 -12.61
CA SER A 64 -8.70 28.45 -13.92
C SER A 64 -10.00 28.24 -14.70
N PHE A 65 -10.52 27.01 -14.73
CA PHE A 65 -11.77 26.66 -15.41
C PHE A 65 -12.99 27.34 -14.78
N GLN A 66 -12.99 27.58 -13.48
CA GLN A 66 -14.06 28.32 -12.79
C GLN A 66 -14.14 29.77 -13.28
N ARG A 67 -12.99 30.38 -13.59
CA ARG A 67 -12.93 31.76 -14.12
C ARG A 67 -13.33 31.81 -15.59
N ILE A 68 -12.76 30.91 -16.38
CA ILE A 68 -12.99 30.82 -17.83
C ILE A 68 -13.17 29.34 -18.17
N PRO A 69 -14.41 28.91 -18.55
CA PRO A 69 -14.71 27.50 -18.79
C PRO A 69 -14.16 27.04 -20.15
N LYS A 70 -12.84 27.12 -20.31
CA LYS A 70 -12.08 26.72 -21.49
C LYS A 70 -10.89 25.87 -21.10
N ILE A 71 -10.82 24.62 -21.59
CA ILE A 71 -9.75 23.67 -21.27
C ILE A 71 -8.39 24.21 -21.69
N ASN A 72 -8.30 24.81 -22.91
CA ASN A 72 -7.03 25.37 -23.38
C ASN A 72 -6.48 26.45 -22.44
N GLN A 73 -7.34 27.36 -21.98
CA GLN A 73 -6.95 28.42 -21.05
C GLN A 73 -6.54 27.83 -19.70
N ALA A 74 -7.29 26.84 -19.20
CA ALA A 74 -6.97 26.17 -17.94
C ALA A 74 -5.62 25.43 -18.00
N LEU A 75 -5.30 24.78 -19.13
CA LEU A 75 -4.00 24.14 -19.34
C LEU A 75 -2.86 25.17 -19.41
N ASP A 76 -3.06 26.28 -20.13
CA ASP A 76 -2.05 27.33 -20.20
C ASP A 76 -1.74 27.95 -18.83
N ASP A 77 -2.76 28.26 -18.06
CA ASP A 77 -2.60 28.78 -16.69
C ASP A 77 -1.93 27.75 -15.77
N THR A 78 -2.31 26.47 -15.92
CA THR A 78 -1.75 25.37 -15.12
C THR A 78 -0.27 25.15 -15.47
N SER A 79 0.10 25.21 -16.73
CA SER A 79 1.49 25.02 -17.19
C SER A 79 2.49 26.00 -16.56
N ARG A 80 2.01 27.19 -16.14
CA ARG A 80 2.83 28.22 -15.47
C ARG A 80 3.08 27.95 -13.99
N VAL A 81 2.22 27.14 -13.37
CA VAL A 81 2.26 26.86 -11.91
C VAL A 81 2.90 25.51 -11.62
N VAL A 82 2.60 24.49 -12.43
CA VAL A 82 3.16 23.15 -12.26
C VAL A 82 4.61 23.08 -12.73
N ASN A 83 5.39 22.17 -12.15
CA ASN A 83 6.80 22.01 -12.45
C ASN A 83 7.15 20.56 -12.85
N GLY A 84 8.37 20.37 -13.41
CA GLY A 84 8.92 19.06 -13.73
C GLY A 84 8.05 18.27 -14.72
N ARG A 85 7.86 16.98 -14.48
CA ARG A 85 7.15 16.08 -15.39
C ARG A 85 5.69 16.46 -15.62
N MET A 86 4.98 16.95 -14.59
CA MET A 86 3.61 17.43 -14.74
C MET A 86 3.53 18.60 -15.75
N ARG A 87 4.47 19.53 -15.69
CA ARG A 87 4.53 20.65 -16.65
C ARG A 87 4.70 20.17 -18.07
N GLU A 88 5.59 19.21 -18.31
CA GLU A 88 5.80 18.62 -19.63
C GLU A 88 4.51 18.00 -20.18
N CYS A 89 3.83 17.18 -19.37
CA CYS A 89 2.57 16.55 -19.74
C CYS A 89 1.46 17.59 -20.03
N VAL A 90 1.36 18.66 -19.24
CA VAL A 90 0.35 19.72 -19.43
C VAL A 90 0.63 20.50 -20.71
N ILE A 91 1.88 20.83 -21.02
CA ILE A 91 2.27 21.49 -22.27
C ILE A 91 1.95 20.58 -23.46
N GLU A 92 2.34 19.32 -23.40
CA GLU A 92 2.05 18.34 -24.45
C GLU A 92 0.55 18.17 -24.68
N ALA A 93 -0.26 18.10 -23.60
CA ALA A 93 -1.71 18.06 -23.67
C ALA A 93 -2.29 19.31 -24.40
N ALA A 94 -1.80 20.50 -24.03
CA ALA A 94 -2.22 21.75 -24.65
C ALA A 94 -1.85 21.80 -26.15
N GLU A 95 -0.66 21.34 -26.54
CA GLU A 95 -0.21 21.26 -27.92
C GLU A 95 -1.05 20.27 -28.74
N ARG A 96 -1.33 19.07 -28.19
CA ARG A 96 -2.19 18.07 -28.84
C ARG A 96 -3.59 18.63 -29.11
N ILE A 97 -4.17 19.36 -28.15
CA ILE A 97 -5.49 19.99 -28.32
C ILE A 97 -5.44 21.10 -29.34
N ARG A 98 -4.39 21.94 -29.42
CA ARG A 98 -4.27 23.04 -30.40
C ARG A 98 -4.10 22.55 -31.83
N HIS A 99 -3.40 21.45 -32.04
CA HIS A 99 -3.06 20.93 -33.36
C HIS A 99 -3.93 19.76 -33.82
N GLY A 100 -4.72 19.19 -32.95
CA GLY A 100 -5.59 18.06 -33.26
C GLY A 100 -6.79 18.49 -34.14
N ARG A 101 -7.36 17.54 -34.89
CA ARG A 101 -8.52 17.71 -35.76
C ARG A 101 -9.62 16.69 -35.51
N SER A 102 -9.50 15.89 -34.43
CA SER A 102 -10.45 14.83 -34.07
C SER A 102 -11.67 15.40 -33.33
N SER A 103 -12.79 14.70 -33.37
CA SER A 103 -13.96 14.97 -32.50
C SER A 103 -13.66 14.69 -31.01
N THR A 104 -12.63 13.88 -30.74
CA THR A 104 -12.14 13.47 -29.41
C THR A 104 -10.89 14.24 -28.99
N ILE A 105 -10.66 15.42 -29.55
CA ILE A 105 -9.41 16.18 -29.38
C ILE A 105 -9.07 16.50 -27.93
N TYR A 106 -10.09 16.80 -27.12
CA TYR A 106 -9.89 17.11 -25.69
C TYR A 106 -9.54 15.86 -24.90
N GLU A 107 -10.23 14.75 -25.18
CA GLU A 107 -9.94 13.45 -24.55
C GLU A 107 -8.53 12.98 -24.90
N ASP A 108 -8.19 12.96 -26.20
CA ASP A 108 -6.87 12.52 -26.71
C ASP A 108 -5.72 13.39 -26.17
N GLY A 109 -5.98 14.69 -25.97
CA GLY A 109 -5.00 15.60 -25.39
C GLY A 109 -4.79 15.37 -23.89
N LEU A 110 -5.88 15.26 -23.13
CA LEU A 110 -5.83 15.08 -21.68
C LEU A 110 -5.38 13.69 -21.26
N GLU A 111 -5.49 12.68 -22.13
CA GLU A 111 -5.00 11.30 -21.91
C GLU A 111 -3.51 11.27 -21.56
N VAL A 112 -2.69 12.20 -22.09
CA VAL A 112 -1.26 12.32 -21.75
C VAL A 112 -1.02 12.43 -20.24
N VAL A 113 -1.83 13.26 -19.56
CA VAL A 113 -1.73 13.47 -18.12
C VAL A 113 -2.29 12.27 -17.37
N GLU A 114 -3.37 11.65 -17.88
CA GLU A 114 -3.99 10.47 -17.31
C GLU A 114 -3.04 9.27 -17.33
N ASP A 115 -2.38 9.02 -18.45
CA ASP A 115 -1.44 7.91 -18.63
C ASP A 115 -0.20 8.02 -17.75
N GLU A 116 0.34 9.24 -17.58
CA GLU A 116 1.51 9.46 -16.74
C GLU A 116 1.19 9.24 -15.25
N TYR A 117 0.09 9.80 -14.76
CA TYR A 117 -0.21 9.80 -13.32
C TYR A 117 -1.17 8.69 -12.89
N ARG A 118 -1.95 8.11 -13.80
CA ARG A 118 -2.85 6.95 -13.64
C ARG A 118 -3.68 7.00 -12.36
N THR A 119 -4.38 8.10 -12.15
CA THR A 119 -5.28 8.27 -11.01
C THR A 119 -6.70 8.59 -11.49
N ALA A 120 -7.69 7.89 -10.95
CA ALA A 120 -9.11 8.13 -11.21
C ALA A 120 -9.51 9.60 -10.98
N ARG A 121 -8.77 10.31 -10.13
CA ARG A 121 -9.07 11.71 -9.81
C ARG A 121 -8.83 12.64 -11.01
N ILE A 122 -7.72 12.45 -11.74
CA ILE A 122 -7.45 13.19 -12.97
C ILE A 122 -8.46 12.83 -14.03
N SER A 123 -8.75 11.54 -14.24
CA SER A 123 -9.74 11.10 -15.22
C SER A 123 -11.14 11.66 -14.95
N THR A 124 -11.58 11.65 -13.67
CA THR A 124 -12.86 12.27 -13.28
C THR A 124 -12.88 13.76 -13.55
N LEU A 125 -11.81 14.49 -13.23
CA LEU A 125 -11.68 15.90 -13.52
C LEU A 125 -11.79 16.16 -15.04
N ASN A 126 -10.97 15.47 -15.83
CA ASN A 126 -10.87 15.66 -17.26
C ASN A 126 -12.20 15.36 -17.96
N LYS A 127 -12.86 14.25 -17.64
CA LYS A 127 -14.20 13.92 -18.13
C LYS A 127 -15.21 15.04 -17.81
N PHE A 128 -15.16 15.57 -16.58
CA PHE A 128 -16.04 16.68 -16.20
C PHE A 128 -15.77 17.93 -17.03
N LEU A 129 -14.51 18.35 -17.18
CA LEU A 129 -14.13 19.53 -17.94
C LEU A 129 -14.54 19.41 -19.42
N VAL A 130 -14.29 18.24 -20.03
CA VAL A 130 -14.69 17.97 -21.43
C VAL A 130 -16.20 18.03 -21.61
N ASN A 131 -16.96 17.44 -20.69
CA ASN A 131 -18.43 17.48 -20.76
C ASN A 131 -18.95 18.91 -20.66
N VAL A 132 -18.40 19.72 -19.76
CA VAL A 132 -18.80 21.13 -19.63
C VAL A 132 -18.44 21.93 -20.87
N GLU A 133 -17.26 21.75 -21.44
CA GLU A 133 -16.84 22.49 -22.66
C GLU A 133 -17.66 22.09 -23.90
N LYS A 134 -18.04 20.81 -24.03
CA LYS A 134 -18.86 20.30 -25.15
C LYS A 134 -20.34 20.68 -25.04
N GLN A 135 -20.92 20.56 -23.84
CA GLN A 135 -22.36 20.68 -23.64
C GLN A 135 -22.78 22.05 -23.10
N GLY A 136 -21.87 22.75 -22.41
CA GLY A 136 -22.18 23.99 -21.71
C GLY A 136 -23.11 23.77 -20.52
N GLY A 137 -23.94 24.75 -20.21
CA GLY A 137 -24.99 24.63 -19.18
C GLY A 137 -24.57 25.13 -17.79
N GLN A 138 -25.40 24.86 -16.80
CA GLN A 138 -25.18 25.25 -15.41
C GLN A 138 -24.24 24.24 -14.72
N TYR A 139 -22.95 24.45 -14.81
CA TYR A 139 -21.90 23.55 -14.25
C TYR A 139 -21.38 23.98 -12.87
N GLN A 140 -21.70 25.21 -12.40
CA GLN A 140 -21.11 25.78 -11.18
C GLN A 140 -21.39 24.95 -9.92
N GLY A 141 -22.61 24.40 -9.78
CA GLY A 141 -22.94 23.52 -8.68
C GLY A 141 -22.16 22.22 -8.68
N ALA A 142 -22.02 21.59 -9.85
CA ALA A 142 -21.26 20.37 -10.02
C ALA A 142 -19.74 20.62 -9.82
N LEU A 143 -19.22 21.74 -10.31
CA LEU A 143 -17.84 22.15 -10.08
C LEU A 143 -17.54 22.33 -8.59
N TYR A 144 -18.43 22.98 -7.85
CA TYR A 144 -18.29 23.15 -6.40
C TYR A 144 -18.27 21.82 -5.66
N ILE A 145 -19.17 20.89 -6.03
CA ILE A 145 -19.21 19.55 -5.44
C ILE A 145 -17.90 18.81 -5.72
N LEU A 146 -17.41 18.85 -6.96
CA LEU A 146 -16.18 18.22 -7.38
C LEU A 146 -14.96 18.79 -6.63
N GLN A 147 -14.86 20.12 -6.51
CA GLN A 147 -13.83 20.80 -5.74
C GLN A 147 -13.83 20.34 -4.29
N LYS A 148 -15.02 20.32 -3.66
CA LYS A 148 -15.16 19.87 -2.27
C LYS A 148 -14.78 18.40 -2.08
N ASP A 149 -15.02 17.54 -3.06
CA ASP A 149 -14.61 16.13 -3.00
C ASP A 149 -13.07 16.00 -3.09
N PHE A 150 -12.43 16.76 -3.99
CA PHE A 150 -10.96 16.80 -4.08
C PHE A 150 -10.32 17.34 -2.81
N ASP A 151 -10.84 18.42 -2.23
CA ASP A 151 -10.35 18.96 -0.95
C ASP A 151 -10.43 17.90 0.18
N ARG A 152 -11.52 17.14 0.22
CA ARG A 152 -11.68 16.06 1.20
C ARG A 152 -10.68 14.92 0.97
N TRP A 153 -10.44 14.56 -0.31
CA TRP A 153 -9.45 13.56 -0.66
C TRP A 153 -8.05 13.99 -0.27
N VAL A 154 -7.63 15.19 -0.65
CA VAL A 154 -6.32 15.76 -0.31
C VAL A 154 -6.12 15.78 1.21
N LYS A 155 -7.11 16.26 1.98
CA LYS A 155 -7.06 16.25 3.45
C LYS A 155 -6.93 14.84 4.03
N ARG A 156 -7.61 13.84 3.44
CA ARG A 156 -7.46 12.43 3.86
C ARG A 156 -6.06 11.91 3.61
N VAL A 157 -5.49 12.20 2.44
CA VAL A 157 -4.13 11.77 2.09
C VAL A 157 -3.10 12.42 3.03
N TYR A 158 -3.18 13.72 3.29
CA TYR A 158 -2.28 14.38 4.24
C TYR A 158 -2.38 13.82 5.67
N LYS A 159 -3.60 13.52 6.14
CA LYS A 159 -3.78 12.84 7.44
C LYS A 159 -3.14 11.45 7.44
N PHE A 160 -3.27 10.71 6.36
CA PHE A 160 -2.66 9.39 6.23
C PHE A 160 -1.13 9.48 6.16
N GLN A 161 -0.57 10.42 5.41
CA GLN A 161 0.86 10.69 5.37
C GLN A 161 1.43 11.04 6.75
N ALA A 162 0.74 11.91 7.49
CA ALA A 162 1.12 12.27 8.86
C ALA A 162 1.11 11.03 9.79
N LYS A 163 0.08 10.17 9.67
CA LYS A 163 0.01 8.91 10.43
C LYS A 163 1.17 7.97 10.09
N VAL A 164 1.46 7.79 8.81
CA VAL A 164 2.57 6.94 8.35
C VAL A 164 3.91 7.47 8.85
N LYS A 165 4.14 8.79 8.73
CA LYS A 165 5.35 9.44 9.26
C LYS A 165 5.50 9.20 10.76
N ARG A 166 4.43 9.42 11.54
CA ARG A 166 4.43 9.15 12.97
C ARG A 166 4.74 7.70 13.29
N THR A 167 4.07 6.75 12.64
CA THR A 167 4.32 5.31 12.86
C THR A 167 5.77 4.92 12.55
N ARG A 168 6.36 5.45 11.48
CA ARG A 168 7.78 5.23 11.17
C ARG A 168 8.69 5.76 12.26
N THR A 169 8.39 6.93 12.79
CA THR A 169 9.13 7.56 13.88
C THR A 169 8.99 6.76 15.16
N ASP A 170 7.77 6.33 15.53
CA ASP A 170 7.52 5.51 16.73
C ASP A 170 8.28 4.18 16.68
N ILE A 171 8.34 3.52 15.50
CA ILE A 171 9.11 2.29 15.31
C ILE A 171 10.61 2.54 15.48
N LEU A 172 11.13 3.63 14.89
CA LEU A 172 12.53 4.00 15.03
C LEU A 172 12.89 4.26 16.48
N PHE A 173 12.06 4.98 17.22
CA PHE A 173 12.24 5.19 18.67
C PHE A 173 12.19 3.87 19.45
N GLY A 174 11.26 2.95 19.11
CA GLY A 174 11.20 1.62 19.72
C GLY A 174 12.50 0.83 19.53
N ILE A 175 13.09 0.87 18.33
CA ILE A 175 14.37 0.21 18.05
C ILE A 175 15.49 0.88 18.86
N ILE A 176 15.57 2.22 18.89
CA ILE A 176 16.58 2.95 19.66
C ILE A 176 16.47 2.60 21.16
N ILE A 177 15.27 2.60 21.72
CA ILE A 177 15.05 2.24 23.13
C ILE A 177 15.49 0.79 23.40
N SER A 178 15.19 -0.14 22.49
CA SER A 178 15.61 -1.53 22.60
C SER A 178 17.14 -1.66 22.61
N PHE A 179 17.84 -0.88 21.79
CA PHE A 179 19.30 -0.82 21.79
C PHE A 179 19.86 -0.21 23.09
N VAL A 180 19.28 0.86 23.58
CA VAL A 180 19.72 1.50 24.83
C VAL A 180 19.54 0.56 26.02
N LEU A 181 18.39 -0.10 26.15
CA LEU A 181 18.10 -1.05 27.23
C LEU A 181 19.02 -2.27 27.17
N GLY A 182 19.21 -2.85 25.97
CA GLY A 182 20.12 -3.97 25.78
C GLY A 182 21.57 -3.59 26.07
N GLY A 183 22.03 -2.40 25.62
CA GLY A 183 23.36 -1.88 25.94
C GLY A 183 23.56 -1.63 27.42
N ALA A 184 22.57 -1.06 28.11
CA ALA A 184 22.62 -0.86 29.56
C ALA A 184 22.71 -2.21 30.31
N SER A 185 21.97 -3.23 29.90
CA SER A 185 22.08 -4.58 30.47
C SER A 185 23.44 -5.21 30.21
N ALA A 186 24.03 -5.00 29.02
CA ALA A 186 25.39 -5.45 28.70
C ALA A 186 26.45 -4.78 29.60
N ILE A 187 26.36 -3.45 29.78
CA ILE A 187 27.28 -2.71 30.65
C ILE A 187 27.12 -3.17 32.10
N MET A 188 25.92 -3.38 32.60
CA MET A 188 25.68 -3.97 33.94
C MET A 188 26.36 -5.33 34.06
N ALA A 189 26.18 -6.23 33.10
CA ALA A 189 26.82 -7.54 33.08
C ALA A 189 28.35 -7.44 33.19
N ILE A 190 28.97 -6.49 32.45
CA ILE A 190 30.41 -6.21 32.48
C ILE A 190 30.84 -5.72 33.87
N VAL A 191 30.07 -4.80 34.46
CA VAL A 191 30.38 -4.23 35.79
C VAL A 191 30.26 -5.31 36.87
N PHE A 192 29.21 -6.14 36.86
CA PHE A 192 29.05 -7.24 37.80
C PHE A 192 30.14 -8.29 37.66
N SER A 193 30.55 -8.63 36.45
CA SER A 193 31.65 -9.56 36.20
C SER A 193 32.97 -9.07 36.79
N LYS A 194 33.23 -7.75 36.73
CA LYS A 194 34.46 -7.15 37.29
C LYS A 194 34.42 -6.96 38.79
N SER A 195 33.26 -6.64 39.38
CA SER A 195 33.13 -6.36 40.82
C SER A 195 32.86 -7.61 41.69
N GLY A 196 32.09 -8.59 41.21
CA GLY A 196 31.75 -9.82 41.94
C GLY A 196 32.71 -10.98 41.73
N GLY A 197 33.48 -10.98 40.65
CA GLY A 197 34.41 -12.05 40.32
C GLY A 197 35.73 -12.04 41.12
N ALA A 198 36.12 -10.89 41.66
CA ALA A 198 37.36 -10.74 42.40
C ALA A 198 37.32 -11.48 43.74
N ASP A 199 36.19 -11.48 44.44
CA ASP A 199 36.05 -12.14 45.77
C ASP A 199 35.66 -13.62 45.71
N ALA A 200 35.07 -14.09 44.60
CA ALA A 200 34.58 -15.45 44.47
C ALA A 200 35.48 -16.38 43.64
N GLY A 201 36.59 -15.87 43.05
CA GLY A 201 37.48 -16.68 42.19
C GLY A 201 36.86 -17.17 40.89
N ILE A 202 35.67 -16.67 40.50
CA ILE A 202 34.94 -17.05 39.31
C ILE A 202 35.06 -15.90 38.29
N ASN A 203 35.94 -16.06 37.34
CA ASN A 203 36.03 -15.14 36.19
C ASN A 203 34.85 -15.36 35.26
N MET A 204 33.67 -14.81 35.59
CA MET A 204 32.50 -14.81 34.72
C MET A 204 32.55 -13.59 33.75
N ASP A 205 33.40 -13.66 32.76
CA ASP A 205 33.35 -12.69 31.67
C ASP A 205 32.23 -13.06 30.69
N ILE A 206 30.99 -12.65 31.05
CA ILE A 206 29.76 -12.93 30.29
C ILE A 206 29.87 -12.43 28.86
N THR A 207 30.62 -11.36 28.63
CA THR A 207 30.75 -10.78 27.29
C THR A 207 31.70 -11.58 26.38
N SER A 208 32.60 -12.38 26.96
CA SER A 208 33.46 -13.28 26.20
C SER A 208 32.80 -14.60 25.81
N ASP A 209 31.64 -14.92 26.41
CA ASP A 209 30.88 -16.13 26.11
C ASP A 209 30.33 -16.10 24.68
N ILE A 210 30.54 -17.22 23.97
CA ILE A 210 30.08 -17.42 22.58
C ILE A 210 28.58 -17.24 22.48
N THR A 211 27.82 -17.70 23.47
CA THR A 211 26.36 -17.63 23.53
C THR A 211 25.88 -16.16 23.53
N TYR A 212 26.50 -15.33 24.37
CA TYR A 212 26.22 -13.88 24.41
C TYR A 212 26.53 -13.20 23.11
N GLN A 213 27.72 -13.46 22.52
CA GLN A 213 28.15 -12.86 21.25
C GLN A 213 27.19 -13.20 20.10
N ILE A 214 26.83 -14.47 19.95
CA ILE A 214 25.89 -14.92 18.89
C ILE A 214 24.50 -14.33 19.11
N SER A 215 23.97 -14.31 20.34
CA SER A 215 22.66 -13.73 20.65
C SER A 215 22.60 -12.25 20.32
N SER A 216 23.65 -11.51 20.62
CA SER A 216 23.79 -10.09 20.29
C SER A 216 23.81 -9.87 18.77
N VAL A 217 24.55 -10.68 18.01
CA VAL A 217 24.57 -10.60 16.54
C VAL A 217 23.18 -10.84 15.95
N ILE A 218 22.48 -11.89 16.43
CA ILE A 218 21.11 -12.19 15.98
C ILE A 218 20.18 -11.03 16.27
N PHE A 219 20.26 -10.43 17.46
CA PHE A 219 19.46 -9.28 17.85
C PHE A 219 19.70 -8.07 16.92
N PHE A 220 20.96 -7.74 16.62
CA PHE A 220 21.31 -6.66 15.70
C PHE A 220 20.75 -6.90 14.29
N ILE A 221 20.95 -8.11 13.74
CA ILE A 221 20.45 -8.46 12.40
C ILE A 221 18.91 -8.40 12.38
N ALA A 222 18.24 -8.92 13.42
CA ALA A 222 16.78 -8.87 13.53
C ALA A 222 16.26 -7.41 13.53
N CYS A 223 16.90 -6.51 14.29
CA CYS A 223 16.55 -5.08 14.32
C CYS A 223 16.75 -4.42 12.95
N LEU A 224 17.86 -4.69 12.24
CA LEU A 224 18.13 -4.16 10.91
C LEU A 224 17.10 -4.64 9.88
N VAL A 225 16.81 -5.92 9.87
CA VAL A 225 15.81 -6.52 8.97
C VAL A 225 14.43 -5.97 9.27
N PHE A 226 14.05 -5.89 10.54
CA PHE A 226 12.74 -5.33 10.96
C PHE A 226 12.62 -3.85 10.56
N PHE A 227 13.67 -3.05 10.77
CA PHE A 227 13.70 -1.65 10.33
C PHE A 227 13.52 -1.54 8.81
N THR A 228 14.27 -2.31 8.05
CA THR A 228 14.21 -2.32 6.58
C THR A 228 12.83 -2.74 6.08
N TYR A 229 12.25 -3.78 6.68
CA TYR A 229 10.90 -4.26 6.37
C TYR A 229 9.84 -3.20 6.64
N THR A 230 9.92 -2.51 7.78
CA THR A 230 8.95 -1.47 8.13
C THR A 230 9.05 -0.26 7.21
N GLN A 231 10.27 0.18 6.86
CA GLN A 231 10.45 1.26 5.88
C GLN A 231 9.80 0.93 4.52
N LYS A 232 9.92 -0.31 4.07
CA LYS A 232 9.32 -0.77 2.82
C LYS A 232 7.80 -0.92 2.92
N LYS A 233 7.29 -1.49 4.01
CA LYS A 233 5.86 -1.75 4.22
C LYS A 233 5.03 -0.46 4.31
N TYR A 234 5.58 0.58 4.93
CA TYR A 234 4.91 1.88 5.09
C TYR A 234 5.20 2.85 3.94
N ASN A 235 5.66 2.35 2.80
CA ASN A 235 5.81 3.10 1.57
C ASN A 235 4.49 3.07 0.78
N GLY A 236 3.47 3.80 1.27
CA GLY A 236 2.12 3.81 0.69
C GLY A 236 2.07 4.41 -0.72
N ASP A 237 1.05 4.07 -1.47
CA ASP A 237 0.69 4.76 -2.70
C ASP A 237 -0.30 5.88 -2.38
N TRP A 238 0.11 7.15 -2.60
CA TRP A 238 -0.67 8.33 -2.24
C TRP A 238 -1.72 8.70 -3.28
N LEU A 239 -1.58 8.20 -4.51
CA LEU A 239 -2.43 8.57 -5.64
C LEU A 239 -3.65 7.66 -5.80
N ASP A 240 -3.89 6.70 -4.86
CA ASP A 240 -4.94 5.70 -5.02
C ASP A 240 -4.92 5.12 -6.45
N ARG A 241 -3.72 4.68 -6.90
CA ARG A 241 -3.60 4.06 -8.22
C ARG A 241 -4.62 2.95 -8.31
N GLU A 242 -5.45 3.02 -9.31
CA GLU A 242 -6.36 1.95 -9.62
C GLU A 242 -5.58 0.65 -9.74
N ARG A 243 -5.98 -0.32 -8.96
CA ARG A 243 -5.39 -1.65 -9.05
C ARG A 243 -5.74 -2.19 -10.42
N THR A 244 -4.74 -2.73 -11.11
CA THR A 244 -4.97 -3.34 -12.42
C THR A 244 -6.01 -4.46 -12.28
N ASP A 245 -6.93 -4.58 -13.23
CA ASP A 245 -7.97 -5.63 -13.24
C ASP A 245 -7.40 -7.02 -12.99
N THR A 246 -6.21 -7.30 -13.52
CA THR A 246 -5.49 -8.56 -13.27
C THR A 246 -5.13 -8.78 -11.79
N GLN A 247 -4.80 -7.71 -11.05
CA GLN A 247 -4.50 -7.80 -9.62
C GLN A 247 -5.77 -7.98 -8.80
N ILE A 248 -6.85 -7.30 -9.18
CA ILE A 248 -8.16 -7.40 -8.55
C ILE A 248 -8.72 -8.82 -8.73
N MET A 249 -8.67 -9.35 -9.96
CA MET A 249 -9.11 -10.70 -10.26
C MET A 249 -8.27 -11.78 -9.57
N LYS A 250 -6.96 -11.56 -9.43
CA LYS A 250 -6.09 -12.47 -8.67
C LYS A 250 -6.46 -12.52 -7.17
N ASP A 251 -6.79 -11.38 -6.56
CA ASP A 251 -7.25 -11.34 -5.17
C ASP A 251 -8.65 -11.96 -5.04
N TYR A 252 -9.54 -11.76 -6.02
CA TYR A 252 -10.84 -12.42 -6.09
C TYR A 252 -10.70 -13.94 -6.16
N ASP A 253 -9.88 -14.45 -7.08
CA ASP A 253 -9.61 -15.88 -7.19
C ASP A 253 -8.98 -16.45 -5.90
N MET A 254 -8.10 -15.69 -5.25
CA MET A 254 -7.51 -16.08 -3.97
C MET A 254 -8.52 -16.10 -2.83
N ALA A 255 -9.48 -15.18 -2.82
CA ALA A 255 -10.49 -15.07 -1.77
C ALA A 255 -11.59 -16.15 -1.90
N PHE A 256 -12.07 -16.41 -3.13
CA PHE A 256 -13.27 -17.22 -3.40
C PHE A 256 -12.99 -18.57 -4.08
N LYS A 257 -12.03 -18.65 -5.04
CA LYS A 257 -11.79 -19.85 -5.84
C LYS A 257 -10.60 -20.70 -5.37
N ALA A 258 -9.67 -20.13 -4.57
CA ALA A 258 -8.48 -20.85 -4.15
C ALA A 258 -8.82 -22.05 -3.26
N ASP A 259 -8.33 -23.23 -3.61
CA ASP A 259 -8.42 -24.44 -2.79
C ASP A 259 -7.51 -24.29 -1.55
N ILE A 260 -8.15 -23.96 -0.43
CA ILE A 260 -7.47 -23.73 0.85
C ILE A 260 -6.88 -25.03 1.36
N SER A 261 -7.52 -26.17 1.08
CA SER A 261 -7.07 -27.47 1.58
C SER A 261 -5.74 -27.85 0.93
N LYS A 262 -5.54 -27.52 -0.33
CA LYS A 262 -4.27 -27.70 -1.05
C LYS A 262 -3.17 -26.79 -0.47
N ARG A 263 -3.45 -25.51 -0.29
CA ARG A 263 -2.48 -24.56 0.29
C ARG A 263 -2.12 -24.87 1.75
N ARG A 264 -3.09 -25.35 2.54
CA ARG A 264 -2.80 -25.83 3.90
C ARG A 264 -1.91 -27.06 3.89
N ARG A 265 -2.10 -28.00 2.95
CA ARG A 265 -1.20 -29.16 2.81
C ARG A 265 0.21 -28.73 2.43
N GLU A 266 0.37 -27.79 1.51
CA GLU A 266 1.68 -27.25 1.16
C GLU A 266 2.36 -26.56 2.36
N ALA A 267 1.61 -25.75 3.12
CA ALA A 267 2.11 -25.12 4.34
C ALA A 267 2.47 -26.14 5.43
N LEU A 268 1.71 -27.24 5.55
CA LEU A 268 1.98 -28.35 6.46
C LEU A 268 3.29 -29.07 6.10
N ILE A 269 3.54 -29.34 4.83
CA ILE A 269 4.78 -29.98 4.35
C ILE A 269 5.98 -29.10 4.72
N VAL A 270 5.89 -27.80 4.44
CA VAL A 270 6.95 -26.84 4.78
C VAL A 270 7.15 -26.75 6.30
N CYS A 271 6.06 -26.74 7.08
CA CYS A 271 6.12 -26.74 8.54
C CYS A 271 6.83 -27.99 9.08
N ILE A 272 6.49 -29.18 8.59
CA ILE A 272 7.14 -30.45 8.98
C ILE A 272 8.64 -30.38 8.70
N PHE A 273 9.05 -29.86 7.56
CA PHE A 273 10.45 -29.69 7.23
C PHE A 273 11.18 -28.79 8.25
N PHE A 274 10.59 -27.66 8.63
CA PHE A 274 11.17 -26.77 9.64
C PHE A 274 11.16 -27.39 11.05
N VAL A 275 10.15 -28.19 11.41
CA VAL A 275 10.10 -28.93 12.68
C VAL A 275 11.21 -29.98 12.76
N ILE A 276 11.51 -30.69 11.66
CA ILE A 276 12.63 -31.65 11.61
C ILE A 276 13.96 -30.91 11.82
N ILE A 277 14.16 -29.77 11.15
CA ILE A 277 15.36 -28.95 11.34
C ILE A 277 15.46 -28.49 12.80
N ALA A 278 14.37 -27.99 13.38
CA ALA A 278 14.33 -27.57 14.78
C ALA A 278 14.70 -28.73 15.74
N ALA A 279 14.19 -29.94 15.49
CA ALA A 279 14.52 -31.12 16.28
C ALA A 279 16.01 -31.48 16.19
N ILE A 280 16.62 -31.38 14.99
CA ILE A 280 18.07 -31.62 14.82
C ILE A 280 18.87 -30.60 15.66
N PHE A 281 18.50 -29.31 15.60
CA PHE A 281 19.16 -28.28 16.41
C PHE A 281 18.98 -28.49 17.90
N MET A 282 17.82 -28.98 18.37
CA MET A 282 17.60 -29.32 19.78
C MET A 282 18.44 -30.52 20.23
N LEU A 283 18.66 -31.50 19.37
CA LEU A 283 19.49 -32.67 19.67
C LEU A 283 20.98 -32.34 19.80
N LEU A 284 21.46 -31.27 19.15
CA LEU A 284 22.84 -30.82 19.26
C LEU A 284 23.19 -30.23 20.64
N GLY A 285 22.18 -29.92 21.46
CA GLY A 285 22.36 -29.42 22.83
C GLY A 285 22.91 -27.99 22.93
N GLY A 286 23.13 -27.52 24.16
CA GLY A 286 23.69 -26.20 24.41
C GLY A 286 22.88 -25.06 23.84
N PHE A 287 23.54 -24.07 23.22
CA PHE A 287 22.93 -22.93 22.59
C PHE A 287 21.97 -23.30 21.42
N MET A 288 22.23 -24.39 20.72
CA MET A 288 21.44 -24.83 19.57
C MET A 288 19.99 -25.16 19.93
N VAL A 289 19.69 -25.49 21.19
CA VAL A 289 18.32 -25.69 21.68
C VAL A 289 17.48 -24.43 21.52
N TYR A 290 18.04 -23.25 21.82
CA TYR A 290 17.32 -21.96 21.65
C TYR A 290 17.07 -21.65 20.19
N VAL A 291 18.03 -21.94 19.32
CA VAL A 291 17.86 -21.80 17.86
C VAL A 291 16.75 -22.71 17.36
N GLY A 292 16.71 -23.96 17.81
CA GLY A 292 15.65 -24.91 17.51
C GLY A 292 14.28 -24.41 17.96
N LEU A 293 14.18 -23.81 19.15
CA LEU A 293 12.94 -23.24 19.68
C LEU A 293 12.44 -22.08 18.79
N TYR A 294 13.32 -21.17 18.34
CA TYR A 294 12.97 -20.08 17.43
C TYR A 294 12.48 -20.59 16.07
N ILE A 295 13.12 -21.60 15.51
CA ILE A 295 12.69 -22.24 14.26
C ILE A 295 11.30 -22.87 14.43
N LEU A 296 11.03 -23.50 15.57
CA LEU A 296 9.74 -24.11 15.88
C LEU A 296 8.62 -23.06 15.96
N VAL A 297 8.86 -21.92 16.61
CA VAL A 297 7.92 -20.79 16.61
C VAL A 297 7.66 -20.29 15.18
N GLY A 298 8.71 -20.16 14.36
CA GLY A 298 8.58 -19.78 12.94
C GLY A 298 7.74 -20.79 12.13
N ALA A 299 7.93 -22.10 12.38
CA ALA A 299 7.15 -23.16 11.74
C ALA A 299 5.65 -23.06 12.05
N VAL A 300 5.28 -22.71 13.29
CA VAL A 300 3.89 -22.48 13.69
C VAL A 300 3.28 -21.31 12.91
N PHE A 301 4.02 -20.21 12.72
CA PHE A 301 3.53 -19.08 11.92
C PHE A 301 3.24 -19.44 10.46
N ILE A 302 4.02 -20.36 9.87
CA ILE A 302 3.82 -20.82 8.49
C ILE A 302 2.44 -21.47 8.32
N LEU A 303 1.93 -22.20 9.32
CA LEU A 303 0.60 -22.84 9.29
C LEU A 303 -0.54 -21.82 9.16
N PHE A 304 -0.38 -20.63 9.75
CA PHE A 304 -1.40 -19.56 9.67
C PHE A 304 -1.33 -18.71 8.41
N THR A 305 -0.24 -18.81 7.65
CA THR A 305 -0.01 -17.99 6.45
C THR A 305 -1.13 -18.09 5.40
N PRO A 306 -1.66 -19.29 5.04
CA PRO A 306 -2.74 -19.41 4.06
C PRO A 306 -4.02 -18.71 4.50
N ASP A 307 -4.40 -18.83 5.77
CA ASP A 307 -5.62 -18.23 6.32
C ASP A 307 -5.50 -16.71 6.42
N ILE A 308 -4.33 -16.19 6.84
CA ILE A 308 -4.04 -14.75 6.88
C ILE A 308 -4.05 -14.16 5.48
N SER A 309 -3.43 -14.84 4.52
CA SER A 309 -3.38 -14.41 3.12
C SER A 309 -4.78 -14.31 2.51
N ARG A 310 -5.63 -15.33 2.72
CA ARG A 310 -7.02 -15.33 2.28
C ARG A 310 -7.84 -14.21 2.90
N ARG A 311 -7.78 -14.03 4.23
CA ARG A 311 -8.48 -12.95 4.93
C ARG A 311 -8.05 -11.58 4.42
N SER A 312 -6.78 -11.43 4.14
CA SER A 312 -6.22 -10.19 3.59
C SER A 312 -6.70 -9.93 2.15
N ALA A 313 -6.71 -10.97 1.30
CA ALA A 313 -7.24 -10.89 -0.07
C ALA A 313 -8.74 -10.56 -0.06
N PHE A 314 -9.53 -11.21 0.81
CA PHE A 314 -10.96 -10.93 0.96
C PHE A 314 -11.22 -9.47 1.36
N LYS A 315 -10.48 -8.94 2.36
CA LYS A 315 -10.63 -7.52 2.76
C LYS A 315 -10.30 -6.56 1.63
N ARG A 316 -9.26 -6.84 0.83
CA ARG A 316 -8.93 -6.02 -0.34
C ARG A 316 -10.02 -6.10 -1.40
N CYS A 317 -10.51 -7.30 -1.69
CA CYS A 317 -11.59 -7.53 -2.63
C CYS A 317 -12.88 -6.79 -2.24
N VAL A 318 -13.26 -6.81 -0.95
CA VAL A 318 -14.42 -6.06 -0.45
C VAL A 318 -14.25 -4.55 -0.66
N ASN A 319 -13.06 -4.00 -0.41
CA ASN A 319 -12.79 -2.58 -0.67
C ASN A 319 -12.85 -2.25 -2.18
N ASP A 320 -12.30 -3.12 -3.02
CA ASP A 320 -12.33 -2.95 -4.48
C ASP A 320 -13.78 -2.97 -5.01
N VAL A 321 -14.61 -3.90 -4.50
CA VAL A 321 -16.05 -3.96 -4.81
C VAL A 321 -16.77 -2.70 -4.34
N HIS A 322 -16.50 -2.21 -3.14
CA HIS A 322 -17.12 -0.99 -2.61
C HIS A 322 -16.82 0.24 -3.49
N ASN A 323 -15.56 0.39 -3.92
CA ASN A 323 -15.16 1.47 -4.81
C ASN A 323 -15.81 1.34 -6.19
N ALA A 324 -15.72 0.15 -6.78
CA ALA A 324 -16.33 -0.17 -8.08
C ALA A 324 -17.84 0.00 -8.09
N PHE A 325 -18.52 -0.40 -7.01
CA PHE A 325 -19.97 -0.22 -6.85
C PHE A 325 -20.38 1.24 -6.79
N SER A 326 -19.62 2.06 -6.06
CA SER A 326 -19.89 3.50 -5.97
C SER A 326 -19.71 4.20 -7.32
N GLU A 327 -18.73 3.79 -8.13
CA GLU A 327 -18.52 4.28 -9.48
C GLU A 327 -19.65 3.85 -10.43
N TRP A 328 -20.00 2.57 -10.41
CA TRP A 328 -21.10 2.04 -11.19
C TRP A 328 -22.44 2.68 -10.84
N LEU A 329 -22.77 2.88 -9.56
CA LEU A 329 -23.99 3.59 -9.14
C LEU A 329 -24.06 5.01 -9.69
N ARG A 330 -22.95 5.71 -9.73
CA ARG A 330 -22.89 7.06 -10.33
C ARG A 330 -23.23 7.01 -11.82
N ASP A 331 -22.69 6.03 -12.54
CA ASP A 331 -22.98 5.87 -13.97
C ASP A 331 -24.45 5.51 -14.23
N VAL A 332 -25.02 4.61 -13.40
CA VAL A 332 -26.45 4.29 -13.44
C VAL A 332 -27.30 5.54 -13.14
N ALA A 333 -26.94 6.33 -12.13
CA ALA A 333 -27.67 7.57 -11.78
C ALA A 333 -27.61 8.63 -12.88
N LEU A 334 -26.51 8.72 -13.62
CA LEU A 334 -26.39 9.61 -14.77
C LEU A 334 -27.29 9.14 -15.93
N ASN A 335 -27.27 7.84 -16.22
CA ASN A 335 -28.11 7.25 -17.28
C ASN A 335 -29.60 7.32 -16.94
N LEU A 336 -29.95 7.22 -15.64
CA LEU A 336 -31.34 7.30 -15.16
C LEU A 336 -32.00 8.67 -15.43
N GLN A 337 -31.22 9.72 -15.65
CA GLN A 337 -31.76 11.03 -16.02
C GLN A 337 -32.37 11.04 -17.43
N GLN A 338 -32.00 10.08 -18.27
CA GLN A 338 -32.41 10.02 -19.68
C GLN A 338 -33.21 8.76 -20.02
N ASP A 339 -33.19 7.73 -19.16
CA ASP A 339 -33.76 6.41 -19.44
C ASP A 339 -34.40 5.76 -18.20
N THR A 340 -35.09 4.65 -18.40
CA THR A 340 -35.66 3.84 -17.31
C THR A 340 -34.55 3.15 -16.50
N LEU A 341 -34.83 2.80 -15.24
CA LEU A 341 -33.87 2.13 -14.36
C LEU A 341 -33.29 0.85 -14.99
N ARG A 342 -34.12 0.04 -15.63
CA ARG A 342 -33.71 -1.21 -16.28
C ARG A 342 -32.74 -0.95 -17.45
N ASN A 343 -33.04 0.01 -18.30
CA ASN A 343 -32.19 0.37 -19.41
C ASN A 343 -30.89 1.04 -18.94
N SER A 344 -30.96 1.86 -17.90
CA SER A 344 -29.79 2.49 -17.29
C SER A 344 -28.82 1.47 -16.70
N ILE A 345 -29.34 0.39 -16.07
CA ILE A 345 -28.53 -0.73 -15.58
C ILE A 345 -27.89 -1.49 -16.76
N LYS A 346 -28.65 -1.76 -17.82
CA LYS A 346 -28.11 -2.45 -19.01
C LYS A 346 -27.02 -1.64 -19.73
N SER A 347 -27.27 -0.34 -19.95
CA SER A 347 -26.28 0.52 -20.61
C SER A 347 -25.02 0.75 -19.79
N SER A 348 -25.08 0.62 -18.47
CA SER A 348 -23.91 0.73 -17.59
C SER A 348 -23.01 -0.51 -17.62
N TYR A 349 -23.45 -1.62 -18.23
CA TYR A 349 -22.69 -2.88 -18.25
C TYR A 349 -21.35 -2.76 -19.00
N ASP A 350 -21.32 -2.07 -20.12
CA ASP A 350 -20.13 -1.97 -20.98
C ASP A 350 -18.99 -1.23 -20.27
N ASN A 351 -19.32 -0.21 -19.48
CA ASN A 351 -18.38 0.62 -18.73
C ASN A 351 -18.11 0.11 -17.29
N CYS A 352 -18.72 -1.02 -16.92
CA CYS A 352 -18.63 -1.54 -15.56
C CYS A 352 -17.21 -2.09 -15.25
N PRO A 353 -16.65 -1.81 -14.06
CA PRO A 353 -15.40 -2.40 -13.59
C PRO A 353 -15.42 -3.93 -13.63
N ALA A 354 -14.28 -4.55 -14.00
CA ALA A 354 -14.17 -5.98 -14.23
C ALA A 354 -14.64 -6.86 -13.05
N ILE A 355 -14.45 -6.38 -11.81
CA ILE A 355 -14.85 -7.10 -10.60
C ILE A 355 -16.37 -7.25 -10.46
N LEU A 356 -17.16 -6.30 -10.99
CA LEU A 356 -18.61 -6.33 -10.94
C LEU A 356 -19.25 -7.01 -12.14
N LYS A 357 -18.53 -7.18 -13.26
CA LYS A 357 -19.07 -7.68 -14.53
C LYS A 357 -19.81 -9.01 -14.39
N ALA A 358 -19.25 -9.95 -13.64
CA ALA A 358 -19.87 -11.27 -13.44
C ALA A 358 -21.18 -11.18 -12.68
N SER A 359 -21.17 -10.47 -11.53
CA SER A 359 -22.37 -10.30 -10.69
C SER A 359 -23.42 -9.43 -11.39
N LEU A 360 -22.99 -8.42 -12.17
CA LEU A 360 -23.89 -7.55 -12.93
C LEU A 360 -24.51 -8.29 -14.12
N ALA A 361 -23.78 -9.15 -14.82
CA ALA A 361 -24.33 -10.00 -15.88
C ALA A 361 -25.45 -10.93 -15.34
N GLN A 362 -25.22 -11.54 -14.18
CA GLN A 362 -26.21 -12.37 -13.53
C GLN A 362 -27.43 -11.53 -13.09
N PHE A 363 -27.21 -10.36 -12.51
CA PHE A 363 -28.26 -9.44 -12.10
C PHE A 363 -29.16 -9.00 -13.28
N ILE A 364 -28.55 -8.63 -14.43
CA ILE A 364 -29.29 -8.26 -15.64
C ILE A 364 -30.13 -9.45 -16.14
N LYS A 365 -29.56 -10.66 -16.13
CA LYS A 365 -30.28 -11.87 -16.53
C LYS A 365 -31.50 -12.15 -15.64
N GLU A 366 -31.34 -12.06 -14.32
CA GLU A 366 -32.42 -12.23 -13.36
C GLU A 366 -33.50 -11.14 -13.52
N LEU A 367 -33.14 -9.89 -13.81
CA LEU A 367 -34.09 -8.81 -14.11
C LEU A 367 -34.85 -9.05 -15.42
N ASP A 368 -34.26 -9.75 -16.39
CA ASP A 368 -34.92 -10.10 -17.66
C ASP A 368 -35.87 -11.28 -17.51
N GLU A 369 -35.50 -12.27 -16.68
CA GLU A 369 -36.32 -13.46 -16.43
C GLU A 369 -37.55 -13.16 -15.53
N THR A 370 -37.41 -12.22 -14.58
CA THR A 370 -38.49 -11.90 -13.60
C THR A 370 -38.76 -10.39 -13.59
N PRO A 371 -39.44 -9.83 -14.60
CA PRO A 371 -39.74 -8.41 -14.66
C PRO A 371 -40.64 -7.97 -13.47
N GLY A 372 -40.12 -7.01 -12.66
CA GLY A 372 -40.85 -6.48 -11.51
C GLY A 372 -40.63 -7.22 -10.18
N ALA A 373 -39.85 -8.29 -10.16
CA ALA A 373 -39.45 -8.95 -8.92
C ALA A 373 -38.39 -8.14 -8.18
N VAL A 374 -38.43 -8.20 -6.85
CA VAL A 374 -37.46 -7.51 -5.97
C VAL A 374 -36.26 -8.42 -5.62
N GLU A 375 -36.46 -9.75 -5.76
CA GLU A 375 -35.44 -10.76 -5.44
C GLU A 375 -34.07 -10.54 -6.11
N PRO A 376 -33.97 -10.18 -7.42
CA PRO A 376 -32.71 -9.93 -8.06
C PRO A 376 -31.86 -8.86 -7.35
N TYR A 377 -32.51 -7.82 -6.80
CA TYR A 377 -31.82 -6.75 -6.05
C TYR A 377 -31.24 -7.24 -4.72
N TYR A 378 -31.84 -8.26 -4.09
CA TYR A 378 -31.30 -8.85 -2.86
C TYR A 378 -30.15 -9.82 -3.14
N HIS A 379 -30.13 -10.48 -4.31
CA HIS A 379 -29.08 -11.41 -4.69
C HIS A 379 -27.82 -10.69 -5.19
N PHE A 380 -27.98 -9.47 -5.72
CA PHE A 380 -26.88 -8.71 -6.26
C PHE A 380 -25.80 -8.44 -5.19
N LEU A 381 -24.56 -8.88 -5.45
CA LEU A 381 -23.40 -8.75 -4.55
C LEU A 381 -23.58 -9.36 -3.13
N SER A 382 -24.58 -10.24 -2.93
CA SER A 382 -24.80 -10.90 -1.64
C SER A 382 -23.60 -11.72 -1.15
N GLU A 383 -22.77 -12.22 -2.05
CA GLU A 383 -21.53 -12.97 -1.77
C GLU A 383 -20.51 -12.16 -0.97
N PHE A 384 -20.48 -10.84 -1.10
CA PHE A 384 -19.54 -9.95 -0.42
C PHE A 384 -19.99 -9.55 1.00
N LYS A 385 -21.24 -9.82 1.39
CA LYS A 385 -21.84 -9.48 2.71
C LYS A 385 -21.61 -8.02 3.12
N ILE A 386 -21.73 -7.10 2.18
CA ILE A 386 -21.55 -5.66 2.42
C ILE A 386 -22.91 -5.08 2.83
N LEU A 387 -23.04 -4.72 4.11
CA LEU A 387 -24.28 -4.17 4.69
C LEU A 387 -24.72 -2.87 4.00
N GLU A 388 -23.78 -2.02 3.63
CA GLU A 388 -24.06 -0.73 2.96
C GLU A 388 -24.67 -0.93 1.57
N ILE A 389 -24.18 -1.90 0.80
CA ILE A 389 -24.75 -2.23 -0.52
C ILE A 389 -26.16 -2.80 -0.36
N SER A 390 -26.37 -3.71 0.57
CA SER A 390 -27.68 -4.29 0.81
C SER A 390 -28.73 -3.27 1.29
N SER A 391 -28.31 -2.20 1.96
CA SER A 391 -29.20 -1.11 2.39
C SER A 391 -29.49 -0.09 1.29
N THR A 392 -28.56 0.11 0.35
CA THR A 392 -28.71 1.08 -0.77
C THR A 392 -29.59 0.51 -1.89
N VAL A 393 -29.58 -0.81 -2.05
CA VAL A 393 -30.37 -1.52 -3.08
C VAL A 393 -31.79 -1.84 -2.60
N ARG A 394 -32.06 -1.75 -1.30
CA ARG A 394 -33.41 -1.80 -0.69
C ARG A 394 -34.16 -0.49 -0.84
#